data_b205b73bdea88a0d32c17eb4198e6fde
#
_entry.id   b205b73bdea88a0d32c17eb4198e6fde
#
_cell.length_a   1.000
_cell.length_b   1.000
_cell.length_c   1.000
_cell.angle_alpha   90.00
_cell.angle_beta   90.00
_cell.angle_gamma   90.00
#
_symmetry.space_group_name_H-M   'P 1'
#
loop_
_entity.id
_entity.type
_entity.pdbx_description
1 polymer ?
#
loop_
_entity_poly.entity_id
_entity_poly.type
_entity_poly.pdbx_seq_one_letter_code
_entity_poly.pdbx_strand_id
1 'polypeptide(L)'
;MNRCFPLVLFLATFLLGACARKAVPTTSKNPSTAPTPVVDVARASSVDFRYLSAKGKAQIDQEGNKLPTANLTLRVRKDSIIWLSVSVAGFEGARAYITRDSVRVLNKLQREYYAGDFAYLSQRLNVPVTFDQVQAILLGNYLLAPSGTTPEVTTDGNTQRVQFQQASLLVEQLINLGQQKVQKLNVKDSQSQNNVTVDFSDFRAVAPTNQLFAYNVVLQVQQAQGPTSSATINYRNVDVDKERLAFPFSVPSGYARKK
;
A
#
# COMPACT_ATOMS: atom_id res chain seq x y z
N MET A 1 -35.80 81.24 -55.74
CA MET A 1 -35.34 82.05 -56.85
C MET A 1 -33.88 81.80 -57.10
N ASN A 2 -33.61 81.29 -58.23
CA ASN A 2 -32.38 81.46 -59.06
C ASN A 2 -31.06 80.90 -58.57
N ARG A 3 -30.66 79.87 -59.27
CA ARG A 3 -29.71 79.90 -60.40
C ARG A 3 -28.26 80.04 -59.92
N CYS A 4 -27.27 79.42 -60.44
CA CYS A 4 -26.95 78.67 -61.63
C CYS A 4 -25.60 77.97 -61.38
N PHE A 5 -25.46 76.87 -61.97
CA PHE A 5 -24.30 76.31 -62.67
C PHE A 5 -23.32 77.33 -63.22
N PRO A 6 -22.07 77.06 -63.58
CA PRO A 6 -21.44 75.83 -64.02
C PRO A 6 -19.95 75.60 -63.54
N LEU A 7 -19.53 74.46 -63.64
CA LEU A 7 -18.69 73.74 -64.65
C LEU A 7 -17.19 74.04 -64.65
N VAL A 8 -16.50 72.97 -64.69
CA VAL A 8 -15.22 72.77 -65.44
C VAL A 8 -13.92 73.08 -64.64
N LEU A 9 -13.13 72.27 -64.46
CA LEU A 9 -12.19 71.46 -65.24
C LEU A 9 -10.89 71.12 -64.43
N PHE A 10 -10.56 69.94 -64.52
CA PHE A 10 -9.19 69.39 -64.67
C PHE A 10 -8.17 69.46 -63.54
N LEU A 11 -7.87 68.35 -63.19
CA LEU A 11 -6.70 67.48 -63.47
C LEU A 11 -5.58 67.56 -62.47
N ALA A 12 -5.24 66.42 -62.17
CA ALA A 12 -3.92 65.94 -61.87
C ALA A 12 -3.58 65.64 -60.40
N THR A 13 -3.65 64.36 -60.17
CA THR A 13 -2.58 63.57 -59.62
C THR A 13 -2.09 63.91 -58.22
N PHE A 14 -2.28 63.03 -57.29
CA PHE A 14 -1.18 62.20 -56.87
C PHE A 14 -1.69 61.13 -55.92
N LEU A 15 -1.36 59.95 -56.29
CA LEU A 15 -1.47 58.73 -55.54
C LEU A 15 -0.76 58.82 -54.17
N LEU A 16 -1.48 58.65 -53.07
CA LEU A 16 -0.94 58.07 -51.86
C LEU A 16 -2.00 57.13 -51.30
N GLY A 17 -1.81 55.86 -51.61
CA GLY A 17 -2.59 54.79 -51.10
C GLY A 17 -2.40 54.66 -49.58
N ALA A 18 -3.33 55.17 -48.82
CA ALA A 18 -3.46 54.79 -47.42
C ALA A 18 -4.20 53.46 -47.38
N CYS A 19 -3.49 52.36 -47.35
CA CYS A 19 -4.03 51.07 -46.95
C CYS A 19 -4.59 51.19 -45.54
N ALA A 20 -5.85 51.43 -45.38
CA ALA A 20 -6.58 51.20 -44.16
C ALA A 20 -6.64 49.68 -43.98
N ARG A 21 -5.69 49.14 -43.25
CA ARG A 21 -5.80 47.77 -42.69
C ARG A 21 -7.00 47.77 -41.75
N LYS A 22 -8.10 47.17 -42.18
CA LYS A 22 -9.15 46.72 -41.29
C LYS A 22 -8.47 45.89 -40.18
N ALA A 23 -8.46 46.41 -38.96
CA ALA A 23 -8.14 45.65 -37.78
C ALA A 23 -9.21 44.58 -37.66
N VAL A 24 -8.87 43.35 -38.03
CA VAL A 24 -9.62 42.15 -37.66
C VAL A 24 -9.48 42.05 -36.17
N PRO A 25 -10.56 42.01 -35.36
CA PRO A 25 -10.45 41.68 -33.96
C PRO A 25 -9.92 40.24 -33.88
N THR A 26 -8.64 40.10 -33.61
CA THR A 26 -8.05 38.83 -33.17
C THR A 26 -8.69 38.53 -31.82
N THR A 27 -9.77 37.78 -31.87
CA THR A 27 -10.22 37.04 -30.70
C THR A 27 -9.08 36.10 -30.38
N SER A 28 -8.20 36.55 -29.50
CA SER A 28 -7.25 35.69 -28.80
C SER A 28 -8.09 34.68 -28.02
N LYS A 29 -8.45 33.59 -28.68
CA LYS A 29 -8.75 32.36 -27.96
C LYS A 29 -7.40 31.96 -27.36
N ASN A 30 -7.12 32.44 -26.14
CA ASN A 30 -6.24 31.69 -25.26
C ASN A 30 -6.77 30.27 -25.31
N PRO A 31 -6.02 29.27 -25.79
CA PRO A 31 -6.35 27.91 -25.50
C PRO A 31 -6.34 27.86 -23.97
N SER A 32 -7.52 27.75 -23.37
CA SER A 32 -7.63 27.26 -22.00
C SER A 32 -6.95 25.91 -22.04
N THR A 33 -5.67 25.92 -21.70
CA THR A 33 -4.94 24.69 -21.40
C THR A 33 -5.63 24.18 -20.17
N ALA A 34 -6.63 23.33 -20.38
CA ALA A 34 -7.13 22.51 -19.29
C ALA A 34 -5.89 21.91 -18.65
N PRO A 35 -5.70 22.03 -17.32
CA PRO A 35 -4.55 21.46 -16.68
C PRO A 35 -4.54 19.98 -17.07
N THR A 36 -3.49 19.56 -17.77
CA THR A 36 -3.24 18.14 -18.01
C THR A 36 -3.33 17.49 -16.64
N PRO A 37 -4.17 16.47 -16.43
CA PRO A 37 -4.26 15.82 -15.14
C PRO A 37 -2.86 15.32 -14.80
N VAL A 38 -2.24 15.94 -13.80
CA VAL A 38 -0.98 15.45 -13.23
C VAL A 38 -1.36 14.12 -12.60
N VAL A 39 -1.00 13.02 -13.26
CA VAL A 39 -1.15 11.69 -12.67
C VAL A 39 -0.19 11.67 -11.48
N ASP A 40 -0.73 11.86 -10.29
CA ASP A 40 0.06 11.83 -9.07
C ASP A 40 0.54 10.39 -8.87
N VAL A 41 1.86 10.20 -8.71
CA VAL A 41 2.47 8.89 -8.56
C VAL A 41 2.67 8.62 -7.08
N ALA A 42 2.40 7.39 -6.67
CA ALA A 42 2.60 6.98 -5.28
C ALA A 42 4.06 7.15 -4.85
N ARG A 43 4.27 7.88 -3.75
CA ARG A 43 5.59 8.22 -3.22
C ARG A 43 5.89 7.42 -1.96
N ALA A 44 5.84 6.11 -2.06
CA ALA A 44 6.18 5.22 -0.96
C ALA A 44 7.49 4.49 -1.22
N SER A 45 8.31 4.33 -0.19
CA SER A 45 9.50 3.50 -0.22
C SER A 45 9.32 2.26 0.64
N SER A 46 9.41 1.09 0.03
CA SER A 46 9.48 -0.19 0.74
C SER A 46 10.89 -0.42 1.27
N VAL A 47 11.02 -1.25 2.31
CA VAL A 47 12.33 -1.67 2.80
C VAL A 47 12.97 -2.58 1.76
N ASP A 48 14.18 -2.26 1.34
CA ASP A 48 14.94 -3.08 0.39
C ASP A 48 15.96 -3.95 1.13
N PHE A 49 15.94 -5.26 0.85
CA PHE A 49 16.80 -6.27 1.47
C PHE A 49 16.75 -7.57 0.67
N ARG A 50 17.72 -8.41 0.86
CA ARG A 50 17.67 -9.82 0.46
C ARG A 50 17.15 -10.70 1.60
N TYR A 51 17.63 -10.46 2.80
CA TYR A 51 17.23 -11.15 4.03
C TYR A 51 16.93 -10.14 5.14
N LEU A 52 15.81 -10.32 5.80
CA LEU A 52 15.44 -9.53 6.97
C LEU A 52 15.13 -10.49 8.12
N SER A 53 15.69 -10.22 9.30
CA SER A 53 15.26 -10.86 10.53
C SER A 53 14.78 -9.82 11.52
N ALA A 54 13.66 -10.10 12.18
CA ALA A 54 13.14 -9.24 13.24
C ALA A 54 12.71 -10.08 14.45
N LYS A 55 12.94 -9.51 15.63
CA LYS A 55 12.46 -10.08 16.90
C LYS A 55 11.61 -9.04 17.61
N GLY A 56 10.54 -9.48 18.24
CA GLY A 56 9.63 -8.58 18.93
C GLY A 56 8.69 -9.30 19.87
N LYS A 57 7.65 -8.60 20.26
CA LYS A 57 6.52 -9.15 21.01
C LYS A 57 5.25 -9.00 20.21
N ALA A 58 4.37 -9.98 20.33
CA ALA A 58 3.03 -9.95 19.78
C ALA A 58 2.00 -10.05 20.91
N GLN A 59 0.99 -9.20 20.84
CA GLN A 59 -0.21 -9.25 21.67
C GLN A 59 -1.39 -9.49 20.75
N ILE A 60 -2.16 -10.53 21.02
CA ILE A 60 -3.34 -10.88 20.23
C ILE A 60 -4.57 -10.72 21.12
N ASP A 61 -5.57 -10.06 20.59
CA ASP A 61 -6.91 -9.98 21.15
C ASP A 61 -7.86 -10.66 20.16
N GLN A 62 -8.38 -11.80 20.53
CA GLN A 62 -9.33 -12.55 19.73
C GLN A 62 -10.73 -12.33 20.29
N GLU A 63 -11.50 -11.44 19.63
CA GLU A 63 -12.90 -11.18 19.98
C GLU A 63 -13.08 -10.75 21.46
N GLY A 64 -12.16 -9.91 21.98
CA GLY A 64 -12.16 -9.47 23.37
C GLY A 64 -11.40 -10.39 24.34
N ASN A 65 -10.97 -11.56 23.87
CA ASN A 65 -10.12 -12.47 24.66
C ASN A 65 -8.64 -12.20 24.39
N LYS A 66 -7.96 -11.55 25.34
CA LYS A 66 -6.53 -11.25 25.23
C LYS A 66 -5.69 -12.48 25.53
N LEU A 67 -4.96 -12.94 24.52
CA LEU A 67 -4.00 -14.03 24.67
C LEU A 67 -2.74 -13.56 25.41
N PRO A 68 -1.98 -14.45 26.03
CA PRO A 68 -0.70 -14.10 26.64
C PRO A 68 0.24 -13.46 25.64
N THR A 69 1.00 -12.45 26.09
CA THR A 69 2.02 -11.81 25.25
C THR A 69 3.06 -12.84 24.82
N ALA A 70 3.26 -12.95 23.52
CA ALA A 70 4.18 -13.89 22.90
C ALA A 70 5.46 -13.20 22.41
N ASN A 71 6.57 -13.92 22.38
CA ASN A 71 7.75 -13.51 21.63
C ASN A 71 7.57 -13.92 20.17
N LEU A 72 7.90 -12.99 19.29
CA LEU A 72 7.83 -13.15 17.85
C LEU A 72 9.24 -13.18 17.27
N THR A 73 9.50 -14.11 16.37
CA THR A 73 10.67 -14.09 15.49
C THR A 73 10.19 -14.16 14.05
N LEU A 74 10.54 -13.15 13.27
CA LEU A 74 10.24 -13.05 11.84
C LEU A 74 11.55 -13.19 11.06
N ARG A 75 11.53 -13.99 10.00
CA ARG A 75 12.59 -14.09 9.00
C ARG A 75 11.98 -13.99 7.62
N VAL A 76 12.54 -13.13 6.78
CA VAL A 76 12.03 -12.93 5.43
C VAL A 76 13.19 -13.04 4.44
N ARG A 77 12.98 -13.83 3.39
CA ARG A 77 13.70 -13.68 2.13
C ARG A 77 12.78 -12.93 1.20
N LYS A 78 13.16 -11.73 0.81
CA LYS A 78 12.32 -10.81 0.05
C LYS A 78 11.61 -11.52 -1.11
N ASP A 79 10.33 -11.28 -1.24
CA ASP A 79 9.45 -11.73 -2.32
C ASP A 79 9.42 -13.26 -2.55
N SER A 80 9.88 -14.05 -1.58
CA SER A 80 9.93 -15.51 -1.74
C SER A 80 9.57 -16.34 -0.51
N ILE A 81 10.01 -15.97 0.69
CA ILE A 81 9.77 -16.74 1.91
C ILE A 81 9.51 -15.80 3.08
N ILE A 82 8.44 -16.08 3.82
CA ILE A 82 8.16 -15.52 5.14
C ILE A 82 8.16 -16.67 6.13
N TRP A 83 8.96 -16.58 7.16
CA TRP A 83 9.02 -17.53 8.27
C TRP A 83 8.75 -16.81 9.58
N LEU A 84 7.81 -17.32 10.33
CA LEU A 84 7.35 -16.74 11.58
C LEU A 84 7.36 -17.80 12.68
N SER A 85 7.88 -17.46 13.85
CA SER A 85 7.79 -18.28 15.05
C SER A 85 7.26 -17.46 16.20
N VAL A 86 6.29 -18.02 16.92
CA VAL A 86 5.63 -17.41 18.07
C VAL A 86 5.84 -18.31 19.29
N SER A 87 6.35 -17.73 20.38
CA SER A 87 6.63 -18.46 21.61
C SER A 87 6.12 -17.74 22.86
N VAL A 88 5.62 -18.51 23.82
CA VAL A 88 5.15 -18.02 25.13
C VAL A 88 5.95 -18.73 26.21
N ALA A 89 6.47 -17.99 27.19
CA ALA A 89 7.28 -18.50 28.29
C ALA A 89 8.42 -19.41 27.83
N GLY A 90 9.06 -19.13 26.70
CA GLY A 90 10.17 -19.93 26.14
C GLY A 90 9.76 -21.13 25.30
N PHE A 91 8.49 -21.50 25.28
CA PHE A 91 7.97 -22.60 24.46
C PHE A 91 7.40 -22.09 23.13
N GLU A 92 7.85 -22.66 22.01
CA GLU A 92 7.28 -22.35 20.72
C GLU A 92 5.86 -22.91 20.61
N GLY A 93 4.88 -22.02 20.47
CA GLY A 93 3.46 -22.39 20.33
C GLY A 93 3.05 -22.57 18.87
N ALA A 94 3.61 -21.75 17.96
CA ALA A 94 3.26 -21.81 16.54
C ALA A 94 4.45 -21.43 15.65
N ARG A 95 4.45 -21.98 14.43
CA ARG A 95 5.39 -21.65 13.37
C ARG A 95 4.68 -21.59 12.04
N ALA A 96 4.98 -20.56 11.24
CA ALA A 96 4.50 -20.44 9.88
C ALA A 96 5.69 -20.42 8.89
N TYR A 97 5.47 -21.03 7.73
CA TYR A 97 6.36 -21.00 6.59
C TYR A 97 5.51 -20.69 5.35
N ILE A 98 5.71 -19.56 4.76
CA ILE A 98 4.87 -19.03 3.69
C ILE A 98 5.75 -18.75 2.48
N THR A 99 5.36 -19.27 1.33
CA THR A 99 5.94 -18.97 0.02
C THR A 99 4.90 -18.28 -0.85
N ARG A 100 5.24 -17.93 -2.08
CA ARG A 100 4.26 -17.31 -3.00
C ARG A 100 3.03 -18.20 -3.25
N ASP A 101 3.22 -19.51 -3.23
CA ASP A 101 2.19 -20.48 -3.64
C ASP A 101 1.69 -21.36 -2.48
N SER A 102 2.31 -21.27 -1.31
CA SER A 102 1.96 -22.16 -0.22
C SER A 102 2.06 -21.53 1.16
N VAL A 103 1.19 -21.98 2.03
CA VAL A 103 1.15 -21.64 3.45
C VAL A 103 1.26 -22.92 4.24
N ARG A 104 2.21 -22.97 5.17
CA ARG A 104 2.37 -24.05 6.14
C ARG A 104 2.35 -23.44 7.52
N VAL A 105 1.47 -23.94 8.39
CA VAL A 105 1.36 -23.49 9.78
C VAL A 105 1.40 -24.70 10.69
N LEU A 106 2.27 -24.65 11.68
CA LEU A 106 2.39 -25.65 12.71
C LEU A 106 1.88 -25.05 14.03
N ASN A 107 0.84 -25.63 14.60
CA ASN A 107 0.34 -25.32 15.94
C ASN A 107 0.84 -26.40 16.91
N LYS A 108 1.87 -26.07 17.68
CA LYS A 108 2.49 -27.02 18.60
C LYS A 108 1.66 -27.25 19.86
N LEU A 109 0.85 -26.29 20.25
CA LEU A 109 -0.01 -26.40 21.44
C LEU A 109 -1.13 -27.41 21.19
N GLN A 110 -1.69 -27.45 20.00
CA GLN A 110 -2.76 -28.36 19.63
C GLN A 110 -2.27 -29.62 18.90
N ARG A 111 -0.96 -29.73 18.62
CA ARG A 111 -0.36 -30.79 17.77
C ARG A 111 -1.04 -30.92 16.41
N GLU A 112 -1.24 -29.80 15.77
CA GLU A 112 -1.91 -29.71 14.47
C GLU A 112 -1.05 -28.94 13.47
N TYR A 113 -1.23 -29.23 12.20
CA TYR A 113 -0.61 -28.45 11.13
C TYR A 113 -1.55 -28.26 9.96
N TYR A 114 -1.35 -27.13 9.29
CA TYR A 114 -1.92 -26.84 7.98
C TYR A 114 -0.80 -26.84 6.94
N ALA A 115 -1.08 -27.40 5.75
CA ALA A 115 -0.21 -27.29 4.58
C ALA A 115 -1.08 -27.22 3.33
N GLY A 116 -1.10 -26.08 2.68
CA GLY A 116 -1.94 -25.78 1.54
C GLY A 116 -1.62 -24.42 0.94
N ASP A 117 -2.63 -23.77 0.40
CA ASP A 117 -2.58 -22.45 -0.20
C ASP A 117 -2.97 -21.32 0.79
N PHE A 118 -3.28 -20.14 0.25
CA PHE A 118 -3.66 -18.97 1.06
C PHE A 118 -5.10 -19.03 1.63
N ALA A 119 -5.91 -20.03 1.29
CA ALA A 119 -7.28 -20.14 1.80
C ALA A 119 -7.31 -20.15 3.34
N TYR A 120 -6.35 -20.82 3.98
CA TYR A 120 -6.22 -20.83 5.44
C TYR A 120 -6.08 -19.43 6.05
N LEU A 121 -5.18 -18.61 5.48
CA LEU A 121 -4.98 -17.23 5.97
C LEU A 121 -6.18 -16.34 5.63
N SER A 122 -6.78 -16.55 4.47
CA SER A 122 -7.97 -15.81 4.04
C SER A 122 -9.15 -16.07 4.97
N GLN A 123 -9.35 -17.31 5.43
CA GLN A 123 -10.36 -17.64 6.44
C GLN A 123 -10.07 -16.99 7.79
N ARG A 124 -8.79 -16.92 8.21
CA ARG A 124 -8.40 -16.29 9.48
C ARG A 124 -8.55 -14.77 9.49
N LEU A 125 -8.34 -14.14 8.35
CA LEU A 125 -8.46 -12.69 8.19
C LEU A 125 -9.83 -12.28 7.65
N ASN A 126 -10.69 -13.23 7.31
CA ASN A 126 -12.01 -13.02 6.71
C ASN A 126 -12.01 -12.14 5.46
N VAL A 127 -10.88 -12.09 4.75
CA VAL A 127 -10.70 -11.46 3.44
C VAL A 127 -9.72 -12.28 2.60
N PRO A 128 -9.84 -12.30 1.27
CA PRO A 128 -8.83 -12.91 0.41
C PRO A 128 -7.45 -12.32 0.64
N VAL A 129 -6.42 -13.16 0.76
CA VAL A 129 -5.05 -12.74 1.09
C VAL A 129 -4.06 -13.37 0.12
N THR A 130 -3.03 -12.60 -0.26
CA THR A 130 -1.90 -13.02 -1.08
C THR A 130 -0.57 -12.92 -0.31
N PHE A 131 0.50 -13.51 -0.87
CA PHE A 131 1.85 -13.39 -0.30
C PHE A 131 2.28 -11.92 -0.13
N ASP A 132 2.06 -11.11 -1.17
CA ASP A 132 2.49 -9.71 -1.18
C ASP A 132 1.77 -8.89 -0.11
N GLN A 133 0.48 -9.18 0.14
CA GLN A 133 -0.28 -8.56 1.23
C GLN A 133 0.23 -8.98 2.60
N VAL A 134 0.55 -10.27 2.81
CA VAL A 134 1.14 -10.74 4.08
C VAL A 134 2.50 -10.09 4.32
N GLN A 135 3.34 -10.01 3.28
CA GLN A 135 4.64 -9.34 3.38
C GLN A 135 4.47 -7.85 3.68
N ALA A 136 3.55 -7.16 3.01
CA ALA A 136 3.27 -5.75 3.24
C ALA A 136 2.78 -5.48 4.68
N ILE A 137 1.88 -6.31 5.21
CA ILE A 137 1.38 -6.21 6.58
C ILE A 137 2.51 -6.36 7.60
N LEU A 138 3.40 -7.33 7.41
CA LEU A 138 4.48 -7.59 8.37
C LEU A 138 5.62 -6.57 8.32
N LEU A 139 5.84 -5.93 7.16
CA LEU A 139 7.01 -5.06 6.95
C LEU A 139 6.67 -3.57 6.82
N GLY A 140 5.39 -3.21 6.74
CA GLY A 140 4.97 -1.84 6.44
C GLY A 140 5.33 -1.40 5.02
N ASN A 141 5.38 -2.34 4.09
CA ASN A 141 5.70 -2.05 2.70
C ASN A 141 4.48 -1.52 1.92
N TYR A 142 4.75 -0.71 0.92
CA TYR A 142 3.75 -0.30 -0.05
C TYR A 142 3.27 -1.50 -0.88
N LEU A 143 1.97 -1.61 -1.04
CA LEU A 143 1.34 -2.65 -1.84
C LEU A 143 1.04 -2.09 -3.23
N LEU A 144 1.64 -2.69 -4.25
CA LEU A 144 1.46 -2.28 -5.64
C LEU A 144 0.07 -2.66 -6.15
N ALA A 145 -0.53 -1.78 -6.95
CA ALA A 145 -1.73 -2.12 -7.69
C ALA A 145 -1.44 -3.24 -8.70
N PRO A 146 -2.41 -4.11 -9.00
CA PRO A 146 -2.25 -5.14 -10.02
C PRO A 146 -1.91 -4.54 -11.39
N SER A 147 -1.17 -5.30 -12.22
CA SER A 147 -0.86 -4.89 -13.58
C SER A 147 -2.14 -4.54 -14.37
N GLY A 148 -2.12 -3.40 -15.05
CA GLY A 148 -3.28 -2.90 -15.79
C GLY A 148 -4.30 -2.12 -14.95
N THR A 149 -4.09 -1.99 -13.65
CA THR A 149 -4.90 -1.14 -12.76
C THR A 149 -4.17 0.17 -12.48
N THR A 150 -4.78 1.30 -12.82
CA THR A 150 -4.27 2.61 -12.44
C THR A 150 -4.82 2.96 -11.07
N PRO A 151 -3.98 3.13 -10.04
CA PRO A 151 -4.45 3.55 -8.72
C PRO A 151 -4.92 5.00 -8.77
N GLU A 152 -5.95 5.31 -7.99
CA GLU A 152 -6.32 6.68 -7.68
C GLU A 152 -5.35 7.21 -6.62
N VAL A 153 -4.74 8.35 -6.89
CA VAL A 153 -3.77 8.98 -5.98
C VAL A 153 -4.22 10.40 -5.69
N THR A 154 -4.40 10.71 -4.43
CA THR A 154 -4.75 12.06 -3.95
C THR A 154 -3.79 12.49 -2.86
N THR A 155 -3.45 13.77 -2.82
CA THR A 155 -2.53 14.33 -1.82
C THR A 155 -3.22 15.43 -1.03
N ASP A 156 -3.13 15.32 0.29
CA ASP A 156 -3.60 16.33 1.23
C ASP A 156 -2.51 16.62 2.27
N GLY A 157 -1.94 17.81 2.20
CA GLY A 157 -0.80 18.20 3.03
C GLY A 157 0.37 17.24 2.94
N ASN A 158 0.74 16.61 4.04
CA ASN A 158 1.84 15.63 4.12
C ASN A 158 1.38 14.18 3.96
N THR A 159 0.11 13.96 3.61
CA THR A 159 -0.46 12.61 3.45
C THR A 159 -0.88 12.39 2.00
N GLN A 160 -0.40 11.30 1.42
CA GLN A 160 -0.85 10.82 0.13
C GLN A 160 -1.71 9.58 0.34
N ARG A 161 -2.91 9.61 -0.26
CA ARG A 161 -3.82 8.46 -0.30
C ARG A 161 -3.68 7.79 -1.65
N VAL A 162 -3.52 6.48 -1.63
CA VAL A 162 -3.49 5.63 -2.82
C VAL A 162 -4.58 4.58 -2.69
N GLN A 163 -5.49 4.52 -3.67
CA GLN A 163 -6.58 3.56 -3.69
C GLN A 163 -6.58 2.77 -5.00
N PHE A 164 -6.88 1.50 -4.91
CA PHE A 164 -7.14 0.65 -6.08
C PHE A 164 -8.06 -0.51 -5.71
N GLN A 165 -8.67 -1.10 -6.74
CA GLN A 165 -9.48 -2.30 -6.59
C GLN A 165 -8.75 -3.52 -7.13
N GLN A 166 -8.81 -4.63 -6.38
CA GLN A 166 -8.28 -5.93 -6.78
C GLN A 166 -9.35 -6.99 -6.48
N ALA A 167 -9.99 -7.50 -7.52
CA ALA A 167 -11.16 -8.38 -7.40
C ALA A 167 -12.25 -7.74 -6.51
N SER A 168 -12.68 -8.39 -5.43
CA SER A 168 -13.65 -7.83 -4.47
C SER A 168 -13.03 -6.87 -3.45
N LEU A 169 -11.70 -6.72 -3.43
CA LEU A 169 -11.01 -5.93 -2.42
C LEU A 169 -10.81 -4.48 -2.87
N LEU A 170 -11.24 -3.54 -2.05
CA LEU A 170 -10.82 -2.14 -2.11
C LEU A 170 -9.61 -1.98 -1.18
N VAL A 171 -8.47 -1.62 -1.75
CA VAL A 171 -7.22 -1.38 -1.04
C VAL A 171 -6.97 0.12 -0.96
N GLU A 172 -6.77 0.63 0.23
CA GLU A 172 -6.38 2.02 0.49
C GLU A 172 -5.10 2.06 1.30
N GLN A 173 -4.18 2.93 0.93
CA GLN A 173 -2.94 3.16 1.65
C GLN A 173 -2.76 4.64 1.91
N LEU A 174 -2.44 5.00 3.16
CA LEU A 174 -2.06 6.35 3.54
C LEU A 174 -0.54 6.41 3.72
N ILE A 175 0.10 7.28 2.95
CA ILE A 175 1.55 7.42 2.90
C ILE A 175 1.93 8.77 3.50
N ASN A 176 2.82 8.78 4.47
CA ASN A 176 3.46 10.01 4.95
C ASN A 176 4.53 10.44 3.95
N LEU A 177 4.38 11.60 3.34
CA LEU A 177 5.28 12.10 2.31
C LEU A 177 6.66 12.48 2.85
N GLY A 178 6.73 12.96 4.09
CA GLY A 178 8.01 13.32 4.74
C GLY A 178 8.89 12.10 5.02
N GLN A 179 8.28 10.95 5.34
CA GLN A 179 8.97 9.70 5.61
C GLN A 179 8.96 8.74 4.41
N GLN A 180 8.08 8.98 3.44
CA GLN A 180 7.78 8.09 2.31
C GLN A 180 7.39 6.68 2.78
N LYS A 181 6.64 6.58 3.88
CA LYS A 181 6.22 5.31 4.48
C LYS A 181 4.71 5.20 4.56
N VAL A 182 4.22 3.99 4.33
CA VAL A 182 2.81 3.66 4.58
C VAL A 182 2.57 3.74 6.08
N GLN A 183 1.64 4.58 6.50
CA GLN A 183 1.20 4.70 7.89
C GLN A 183 -0.06 3.88 8.16
N LYS A 184 -0.87 3.68 7.14
CA LYS A 184 -2.10 2.89 7.23
C LYS A 184 -2.32 2.12 5.94
N LEU A 185 -2.69 0.86 6.09
CA LEU A 185 -3.22 0.01 5.03
C LEU A 185 -4.64 -0.39 5.45
N ASN A 186 -5.60 -0.19 4.57
CA ASN A 186 -6.98 -0.60 4.74
C ASN A 186 -7.40 -1.47 3.57
N VAL A 187 -7.94 -2.66 3.86
CA VAL A 187 -8.42 -3.62 2.86
C VAL A 187 -9.84 -3.99 3.20
N LYS A 188 -10.79 -3.51 2.39
CA LYS A 188 -12.21 -3.79 2.54
C LYS A 188 -12.67 -4.76 1.46
N ASP A 189 -13.31 -5.85 1.85
CA ASP A 189 -13.95 -6.76 0.92
C ASP A 189 -15.38 -6.29 0.62
N SER A 190 -15.66 -5.99 -0.64
CA SER A 190 -16.98 -5.52 -1.07
C SER A 190 -18.09 -6.60 -0.99
N GLN A 191 -17.71 -7.88 -0.99
CA GLN A 191 -18.64 -9.00 -0.90
C GLN A 191 -19.03 -9.29 0.54
N SER A 192 -18.07 -9.55 1.40
CA SER A 192 -18.31 -9.88 2.81
C SER A 192 -18.50 -8.63 3.68
N GLN A 193 -18.13 -7.43 3.21
CA GLN A 193 -18.06 -6.18 3.96
C GLN A 193 -17.07 -6.24 5.15
N ASN A 194 -16.24 -7.28 5.22
CA ASN A 194 -15.18 -7.38 6.21
C ASN A 194 -14.06 -6.39 5.89
N ASN A 195 -13.39 -5.94 6.94
CA ASN A 195 -12.33 -4.96 6.82
C ASN A 195 -11.09 -5.38 7.60
N VAL A 196 -9.93 -5.21 6.99
CA VAL A 196 -8.63 -5.39 7.63
C VAL A 196 -7.91 -4.05 7.59
N THR A 197 -7.57 -3.53 8.77
CA THR A 197 -6.81 -2.30 8.91
C THR A 197 -5.46 -2.62 9.54
N VAL A 198 -4.40 -2.01 9.02
CA VAL A 198 -3.06 -2.11 9.60
C VAL A 198 -2.51 -0.71 9.78
N ASP A 199 -2.17 -0.37 11.01
CA ASP A 199 -1.50 0.89 11.36
C ASP A 199 -0.01 0.61 11.61
N PHE A 200 0.84 1.43 10.99
CA PHE A 200 2.29 1.37 11.12
C PHE A 200 2.80 2.63 11.80
N SER A 201 3.61 2.46 12.82
CA SER A 201 4.16 3.58 13.59
C SER A 201 5.54 3.24 14.16
N ASP A 202 6.15 4.20 14.88
CA ASP A 202 7.49 4.06 15.45
C ASP A 202 8.53 3.71 14.38
N PHE A 203 8.61 4.57 13.35
CA PHE A 203 9.56 4.39 12.25
C PHE A 203 10.97 4.73 12.71
N ARG A 204 11.88 3.76 12.59
CA ARG A 204 13.28 3.89 12.97
C ARG A 204 14.19 3.46 11.83
N ALA A 205 15.36 4.08 11.73
CA ALA A 205 16.37 3.67 10.77
C ALA A 205 16.99 2.32 11.15
N VAL A 206 17.14 1.44 10.16
CA VAL A 206 17.77 0.11 10.34
C VAL A 206 19.14 0.11 9.69
N ALA A 207 20.17 -0.26 10.47
CA ALA A 207 21.52 -0.41 9.98
C ALA A 207 21.64 -1.65 9.05
N PRO A 208 22.57 -1.62 8.08
CA PRO A 208 23.47 -0.54 7.70
C PRO A 208 22.85 0.45 6.70
N THR A 209 21.64 0.19 6.21
CA THR A 209 21.04 0.91 5.07
C THR A 209 20.37 2.23 5.45
N ASN A 210 20.15 2.49 6.75
CA ASN A 210 19.40 3.63 7.29
C ASN A 210 17.97 3.76 6.73
N GLN A 211 17.43 2.68 6.17
CA GLN A 211 16.05 2.64 5.73
C GLN A 211 15.10 2.65 6.94
N LEU A 212 14.02 3.42 6.83
CA LEU A 212 13.01 3.43 7.87
C LEU A 212 12.18 2.14 7.86
N PHE A 213 12.00 1.54 9.04
CA PHE A 213 11.18 0.38 9.30
C PHE A 213 10.20 0.67 10.44
N ALA A 214 8.95 0.20 10.32
CA ALA A 214 7.94 0.37 11.37
C ALA A 214 8.17 -0.63 12.51
N TYR A 215 8.46 -0.14 13.69
CA TYR A 215 8.68 -1.00 14.87
C TYR A 215 7.38 -1.34 15.59
N ASN A 216 6.30 -0.62 15.32
CA ASN A 216 4.97 -0.95 15.82
C ASN A 216 4.01 -1.18 14.66
N VAL A 217 3.33 -2.32 14.69
CA VAL A 217 2.32 -2.73 13.70
C VAL A 217 1.06 -3.17 14.46
N VAL A 218 -0.06 -2.54 14.16
CA VAL A 218 -1.37 -2.88 14.74
C VAL A 218 -2.29 -3.35 13.64
N LEU A 219 -2.59 -4.64 13.62
CA LEU A 219 -3.54 -5.27 12.72
C LEU A 219 -4.91 -5.36 13.41
N GLN A 220 -5.96 -4.96 12.73
CA GLN A 220 -7.35 -5.13 13.16
C GLN A 220 -8.14 -5.84 12.07
N VAL A 221 -8.91 -6.83 12.45
CA VAL A 221 -9.85 -7.56 11.59
C VAL A 221 -11.24 -7.30 12.09
N GLN A 222 -12.01 -6.53 11.32
CA GLN A 222 -13.40 -6.18 11.60
C GLN A 222 -14.31 -7.01 10.70
N GLN A 223 -15.14 -7.85 11.30
CA GLN A 223 -16.21 -8.52 10.57
C GLN A 223 -17.41 -7.57 10.41
N ALA A 224 -18.15 -7.68 9.31
CA ALA A 224 -19.32 -6.84 9.03
C ALA A 224 -20.40 -6.99 10.12
N GLN A 225 -20.55 -8.20 10.61
CA GLN A 225 -21.49 -8.56 11.70
C GLN A 225 -20.72 -9.44 12.70
N GLY A 226 -19.91 -8.83 13.54
CA GLY A 226 -19.14 -9.62 14.48
C GLY A 226 -18.15 -8.80 15.29
N PRO A 227 -17.50 -9.43 16.26
CA PRO A 227 -16.48 -8.78 17.07
C PRO A 227 -15.22 -8.49 16.26
N THR A 228 -14.46 -7.52 16.73
CA THR A 228 -13.16 -7.19 16.17
C THR A 228 -12.08 -8.04 16.84
N SER A 229 -11.17 -8.58 16.03
CA SER A 229 -9.93 -9.19 16.50
C SER A 229 -8.75 -8.29 16.17
N SER A 230 -7.73 -8.26 17.02
CA SER A 230 -6.53 -7.46 16.76
C SER A 230 -5.24 -8.21 17.12
N ALA A 231 -4.16 -7.78 16.44
CA ALA A 231 -2.82 -8.21 16.77
C ALA A 231 -1.89 -7.00 16.76
N THR A 232 -1.19 -6.76 17.86
CA THR A 232 -0.15 -5.75 17.95
C THR A 232 1.21 -6.40 17.94
N ILE A 233 2.09 -6.00 17.05
CA ILE A 233 3.47 -6.43 16.96
C ILE A 233 4.37 -5.24 17.33
N ASN A 234 5.22 -5.44 18.33
CA ASN A 234 6.26 -4.51 18.73
C ASN A 234 7.62 -5.12 18.44
N TYR A 235 8.24 -4.75 17.33
CA TYR A 235 9.59 -5.16 17.01
C TYR A 235 10.58 -4.49 17.95
N ARG A 236 11.65 -5.20 18.33
CA ARG A 236 12.72 -4.72 19.20
C ARG A 236 14.04 -4.64 18.46
N ASN A 237 14.32 -5.68 17.67
CA ASN A 237 15.52 -5.80 16.87
C ASN A 237 15.12 -6.11 15.43
N VAL A 238 15.68 -5.38 14.49
CA VAL A 238 15.52 -5.62 13.07
C VAL A 238 16.90 -5.58 12.43
N ASP A 239 17.28 -6.66 11.77
CA ASP A 239 18.55 -6.81 11.05
C ASP A 239 18.24 -7.03 9.57
N VAL A 240 18.92 -6.27 8.70
CA VAL A 240 18.78 -6.33 7.24
C VAL A 240 20.11 -6.75 6.64
N ASP A 241 20.09 -7.82 5.84
CA ASP A 241 21.24 -8.37 5.10
C ASP A 241 22.50 -8.64 5.92
N LYS A 242 22.35 -8.80 7.24
CA LYS A 242 23.46 -9.10 8.14
C LYS A 242 24.07 -10.49 7.87
N GLU A 243 23.19 -11.46 7.54
CA GLU A 243 23.59 -12.84 7.28
C GLU A 243 22.54 -13.55 6.39
N ARG A 244 22.96 -14.67 5.78
CA ARG A 244 22.03 -15.57 5.11
C ARG A 244 21.19 -16.31 6.16
N LEU A 245 19.85 -16.21 6.03
CA LEU A 245 18.93 -16.82 6.98
C LEU A 245 18.53 -18.25 6.57
N ALA A 246 18.35 -19.10 7.58
CA ALA A 246 17.70 -20.40 7.44
C ALA A 246 16.21 -20.28 7.80
N PHE A 247 15.37 -21.09 7.14
CA PHE A 247 13.92 -21.12 7.30
C PHE A 247 13.44 -22.53 7.66
N PRO A 248 13.81 -23.07 8.84
CA PRO A 248 13.54 -24.46 9.19
C PRO A 248 12.05 -24.71 9.41
N PHE A 249 11.51 -25.69 8.72
CA PHE A 249 10.13 -26.14 8.91
C PHE A 249 10.05 -27.67 8.77
N SER A 250 9.65 -28.32 9.85
CA SER A 250 9.36 -29.74 9.87
C SER A 250 8.11 -29.97 10.72
N VAL A 251 7.29 -30.92 10.31
CA VAL A 251 6.14 -31.38 11.08
C VAL A 251 6.57 -32.62 11.88
N PRO A 252 6.51 -32.60 13.22
CA PRO A 252 6.84 -33.76 14.00
C PRO A 252 5.82 -34.89 13.78
N SER A 253 6.21 -36.13 14.06
CA SER A 253 5.30 -37.28 14.05
C SER A 253 4.14 -37.07 15.04
N GLY A 254 2.96 -37.58 14.71
CA GLY A 254 1.78 -37.50 15.59
C GLY A 254 1.03 -36.16 15.56
N TYR A 255 1.35 -35.27 14.63
CA TYR A 255 0.56 -34.04 14.36
C TYR A 255 -0.59 -34.32 13.39
N ALA A 256 -1.78 -33.85 13.73
CA ALA A 256 -2.96 -33.97 12.86
C ALA A 256 -2.93 -32.89 11.77
N ARG A 257 -3.20 -33.29 10.52
CA ARG A 257 -3.35 -32.33 9.42
C ARG A 257 -4.74 -31.70 9.48
N LYS A 258 -4.80 -30.37 9.46
CA LYS A 258 -6.02 -29.59 9.28
C LYS A 258 -6.22 -29.26 7.79
N LYS A 259 -7.49 -29.29 7.38
CA LYS A 259 -7.94 -28.87 6.05
C LYS A 259 -8.24 -27.38 6.04
#